data_259d96637d1d54c4127be69fe8f56021
#
_entry.id   259d96637d1d54c4127be69fe8f56021
#
_cell.length_a   1.000
_cell.length_b   1.000
_cell.length_c   1.000
_cell.angle_alpha   90.00
_cell.angle_beta   90.00
_cell.angle_gamma   90.00
#
_symmetry.space_group_name_H-M   'P 1'
#
loop_
_entity.id
_entity.type
_entity.pdbx_description
1 polymer ?
#
loop_
_entity_poly.entity_id
_entity_poly.type
_entity_poly.pdbx_seq_one_letter_code
_entity_poly.pdbx_strand_id
1 'polypeptide(L)'
;MAPGRLGCSAVSGQRPPTDSDRVPFTAGHWPDRGREKKSDKTADQQWSAVLLWPDDFYDFKKAASYTPSFKYPILNKEPARALFVKLYQVRGTFIMQTKTTFRKLLSMVMAIAIPVALQNLLSTTGSMVDTIMLGRLGETEVGAVGLCAQFTNLMFSGYWGFIGGGMMFISQYWGEHNEEGICRSYGIMLSFLAAVAAVFTYLAVAMPEWVMSVYTSSEAMQKVGVEYLHTVGWAYPFMVLAVGMSTLLRSIERVKIPLVGGIVAVVTNCTCNYILIFGKLGFPALGARGAAYGTILANIANVLVIVILAKACHVPFLLEIRRHFGKSRGLVREFLAKSYPIILNEVLIGVGNMMINIVLGHQADSAIAATAVFRTLEGLIIAFFSGFSSAATVLVGKEVGAGNHEEAFSRAYRIIYLCQAMTLIGCLAVLSIHAPLLHAMGLSGDSYRTCLGMFMIYTVIGTIRMGNWSMNDTYRSAGDSAFGSLLEITFMFAMVQPAIHIANDLFHAPFLLVFALCYVDEPIRYIIMQTHMYSRKWIKPVSDAGRATIGAFREKYGIRVKERKAS
;
A
#
# COMPACT_ATOMS: atom_id res chain seq x y z
N MET A 1 3.38 -24.14 -35.89
CA MET A 1 4.16 -23.50 -34.81
C MET A 1 3.25 -23.39 -33.60
N ALA A 2 3.49 -24.17 -32.57
CA ALA A 2 2.66 -24.21 -31.37
C ALA A 2 2.93 -22.98 -30.48
N PRO A 3 1.92 -22.36 -29.84
CA PRO A 3 2.11 -21.24 -28.93
C PRO A 3 2.68 -21.75 -27.60
N GLY A 4 3.75 -21.11 -27.15
CA GLY A 4 4.41 -21.38 -25.89
C GLY A 4 3.44 -21.24 -24.71
N ARG A 5 3.36 -22.28 -23.89
CA ARG A 5 2.56 -22.32 -22.65
C ARG A 5 3.12 -21.32 -21.64
N LEU A 6 2.35 -20.29 -21.34
CA LEU A 6 2.53 -19.51 -20.13
C LEU A 6 2.28 -20.44 -18.92
N GLY A 7 3.35 -20.85 -18.24
CA GLY A 7 3.28 -21.79 -17.14
C GLY A 7 2.55 -21.23 -15.92
N CYS A 8 1.28 -21.55 -15.77
CA CYS A 8 0.61 -21.55 -14.48
C CYS A 8 1.10 -22.78 -13.72
N SER A 9 2.05 -22.62 -12.79
CA SER A 9 2.40 -23.69 -11.85
C SER A 9 1.20 -24.00 -10.98
N ALA A 10 0.52 -25.10 -11.27
CA ALA A 10 -0.52 -25.67 -10.42
C ALA A 10 0.13 -26.14 -9.11
N VAL A 11 -0.31 -25.57 -7.99
CA VAL A 11 -0.10 -26.16 -6.67
C VAL A 11 -1.10 -27.31 -6.56
N SER A 12 -0.60 -28.54 -6.75
CA SER A 12 -1.37 -29.76 -6.51
C SER A 12 -1.82 -29.79 -5.04
N GLY A 13 -3.13 -29.90 -4.83
CA GLY A 13 -3.71 -30.15 -3.53
C GLY A 13 -3.31 -31.56 -3.05
N GLN A 14 -2.52 -31.65 -2.01
CA GLN A 14 -2.35 -32.88 -1.24
C GLN A 14 -3.54 -32.97 -0.26
N ARG A 15 -4.34 -34.02 -0.41
CA ARG A 15 -5.32 -34.47 0.59
C ARG A 15 -4.57 -34.97 1.82
N PRO A 16 -5.10 -34.81 3.03
CA PRO A 16 -4.50 -35.40 4.23
C PRO A 16 -4.59 -36.93 4.15
N PRO A 17 -3.54 -37.65 4.60
CA PRO A 17 -3.55 -39.12 4.62
C PRO A 17 -4.52 -39.66 5.67
N THR A 18 -5.28 -40.67 5.29
CA THR A 18 -6.11 -41.49 6.18
C THR A 18 -5.24 -42.47 6.97
N ASP A 19 -5.68 -42.75 8.18
CA ASP A 19 -4.97 -43.41 9.30
C ASP A 19 -4.85 -44.94 9.15
N SER A 20 -4.28 -45.48 8.07
CA SER A 20 -4.18 -46.92 7.87
C SER A 20 -2.85 -47.50 7.39
N ASP A 21 -1.74 -46.75 7.34
CA ASP A 21 -0.45 -47.30 6.91
C ASP A 21 0.67 -47.07 7.93
N ARG A 22 0.64 -47.83 9.04
CA ARG A 22 1.80 -47.99 9.93
C ARG A 22 2.55 -49.26 9.54
N VAL A 23 3.73 -49.08 8.91
CA VAL A 23 4.74 -50.17 8.80
C VAL A 23 6.00 -49.71 9.55
N PRO A 24 6.62 -50.57 10.37
CA PRO A 24 7.74 -50.21 11.23
C PRO A 24 9.06 -50.22 10.44
N PHE A 25 9.82 -49.14 10.54
CA PHE A 25 11.18 -49.06 10.00
C PHE A 25 12.20 -49.46 11.06
N THR A 26 12.97 -50.51 10.73
CA THR A 26 14.17 -50.98 11.44
C THR A 26 15.37 -50.15 11.05
N ALA A 27 16.23 -49.91 12.05
CA ALA A 27 17.47 -49.17 11.92
C ALA A 27 18.46 -49.85 10.96
N GLY A 28 18.96 -49.14 9.96
CA GLY A 28 20.05 -49.56 9.05
C GLY A 28 21.18 -48.53 9.02
N HIS A 29 22.37 -49.02 9.34
CA HIS A 29 23.68 -48.36 9.31
C HIS A 29 24.00 -47.74 7.94
N TRP A 30 24.58 -46.53 7.95
CA TRP A 30 25.23 -45.93 6.80
C TRP A 30 26.71 -45.67 7.07
N PRO A 31 27.61 -46.05 6.14
CA PRO A 31 29.03 -45.78 6.29
C PRO A 31 29.40 -44.38 5.75
N ASP A 32 30.32 -43.81 6.46
CA ASP A 32 31.06 -42.59 6.22
C ASP A 32 31.82 -42.61 4.88
N ARG A 33 31.65 -41.61 4.01
CA ARG A 33 32.59 -41.27 2.95
C ARG A 33 32.67 -39.76 2.81
N GLY A 34 33.77 -39.24 3.34
CA GLY A 34 34.21 -37.87 3.12
C GLY A 34 34.43 -37.56 1.65
N ARG A 35 34.02 -36.38 1.25
CA ARG A 35 34.63 -35.54 0.20
C ARG A 35 34.33 -34.07 0.50
N GLU A 36 35.38 -33.38 0.91
CA GLU A 36 35.47 -31.93 0.90
C GLU A 36 35.15 -31.37 -0.48
N LYS A 37 34.17 -30.45 -0.56
CA LYS A 37 34.09 -29.43 -1.60
C LYS A 37 34.20 -28.06 -0.94
N LYS A 38 35.42 -27.51 -0.97
CA LYS A 38 35.67 -26.08 -0.88
C LYS A 38 35.06 -25.42 -2.11
N SER A 39 34.05 -24.60 -1.95
CA SER A 39 33.80 -23.37 -2.73
C SER A 39 32.53 -22.69 -2.27
N ASP A 40 32.56 -21.37 -2.29
CA ASP A 40 31.48 -20.37 -2.05
C ASP A 40 31.23 -19.90 -0.61
N LYS A 41 32.27 -19.66 0.15
CA LYS A 41 32.17 -18.80 1.35
C LYS A 41 32.42 -17.29 1.11
N THR A 42 32.82 -16.89 -0.09
CA THR A 42 33.26 -15.50 -0.37
C THR A 42 32.13 -14.56 -0.83
N ALA A 43 31.07 -15.07 -1.42
CA ALA A 43 29.93 -14.23 -1.84
C ALA A 43 28.97 -13.91 -0.69
N ASP A 44 28.75 -14.85 0.24
CA ASP A 44 27.88 -14.62 1.42
C ASP A 44 28.50 -13.65 2.45
N GLN A 45 29.83 -13.55 2.50
CA GLN A 45 30.52 -12.61 3.40
C GLN A 45 30.53 -11.17 2.89
N GLN A 46 30.43 -10.93 1.58
CA GLN A 46 30.41 -9.56 1.04
C GLN A 46 29.03 -8.88 1.12
N TRP A 47 27.93 -9.64 1.18
CA TRP A 47 26.60 -9.07 1.32
C TRP A 47 26.15 -8.90 2.79
N SER A 48 26.71 -9.67 3.73
CA SER A 48 26.50 -9.48 5.17
C SER A 48 27.19 -8.23 5.72
N ALA A 49 28.23 -7.74 5.06
CA ALA A 49 28.91 -6.48 5.44
C ALA A 49 28.13 -5.21 5.05
N VAL A 50 27.16 -5.28 4.13
CA VAL A 50 26.31 -4.15 3.72
C VAL A 50 25.10 -3.96 4.63
N LEU A 51 24.69 -4.98 5.39
CA LEU A 51 23.64 -4.93 6.43
C LEU A 51 24.26 -5.03 7.82
N LEU A 52 25.16 -4.10 8.13
CA LEU A 52 25.60 -3.65 9.44
C LEU A 52 25.28 -4.55 10.66
N TRP A 53 25.71 -5.85 10.66
CA TRP A 53 26.01 -6.50 11.94
C TRP A 53 26.69 -7.86 11.73
N PRO A 54 27.85 -8.14 12.44
CA PRO A 54 28.58 -9.39 12.32
C PRO A 54 27.82 -10.57 12.95
N ASP A 55 27.83 -11.73 12.29
CA ASP A 55 27.24 -12.99 12.75
C ASP A 55 27.93 -13.61 13.99
N ASP A 56 29.05 -13.04 14.45
CA ASP A 56 29.86 -13.60 15.54
C ASP A 56 29.35 -13.29 16.97
N PHE A 57 28.16 -12.64 17.11
CA PHE A 57 27.58 -12.30 18.42
C PHE A 57 26.61 -13.36 18.98
N TYR A 58 26.68 -14.60 18.53
CA TYR A 58 25.74 -15.66 18.91
C TYR A 58 26.05 -16.41 20.22
N ASP A 59 27.10 -16.04 20.97
CA ASP A 59 27.37 -16.66 22.27
C ASP A 59 26.63 -15.94 23.41
N PHE A 60 25.40 -16.36 23.66
CA PHE A 60 24.46 -15.78 24.63
C PHE A 60 25.00 -15.77 26.07
N LYS A 61 25.93 -16.68 26.43
CA LYS A 61 26.56 -16.73 27.76
C LYS A 61 27.64 -15.66 27.93
N LYS A 62 28.28 -15.23 26.82
CA LYS A 62 29.24 -14.12 26.83
C LYS A 62 28.57 -12.74 26.78
N ALA A 63 27.42 -12.62 26.08
CA ALA A 63 26.71 -11.35 26.00
C ALA A 63 26.08 -10.90 27.33
N ALA A 64 25.70 -11.83 28.20
CA ALA A 64 25.14 -11.50 29.52
C ALA A 64 26.19 -10.93 30.50
N SER A 65 27.49 -11.12 30.26
CA SER A 65 28.57 -10.54 31.04
C SER A 65 29.15 -9.24 30.47
N TYR A 66 28.73 -8.84 29.29
CA TYR A 66 29.18 -7.60 28.65
C TYR A 66 28.31 -6.43 29.11
N THR A 67 28.78 -5.65 30.03
CA THR A 67 28.24 -4.32 30.35
C THR A 67 28.95 -3.29 29.48
N PRO A 68 28.37 -2.86 28.34
CA PRO A 68 28.97 -1.78 27.58
C PRO A 68 28.87 -0.49 28.39
N SER A 69 29.99 0.12 28.71
CA SER A 69 30.02 1.50 29.19
C SER A 69 29.71 2.39 27.98
N PHE A 70 28.47 2.90 27.90
CA PHE A 70 28.08 3.83 26.85
C PHE A 70 28.80 5.18 27.07
N LYS A 71 29.44 5.68 26.00
CA LYS A 71 30.07 7.01 25.97
C LYS A 71 29.09 8.20 26.10
N TYR A 72 27.78 7.93 26.14
CA TYR A 72 26.75 8.96 26.17
C TYR A 72 26.00 8.97 27.51
N PRO A 73 26.00 10.10 28.28
CA PRO A 73 25.39 10.19 29.59
C PRO A 73 23.88 9.93 29.67
N ILE A 74 23.15 10.13 28.55
CA ILE A 74 21.70 9.97 28.47
C ILE A 74 21.28 8.51 28.56
N LEU A 75 22.12 7.56 28.10
CA LEU A 75 21.83 6.12 28.11
C LEU A 75 22.20 5.41 29.41
N ASN A 76 22.85 6.11 30.37
CA ASN A 76 23.23 5.57 31.68
C ASN A 76 22.13 5.70 32.76
N LYS A 77 20.97 6.33 32.43
CA LYS A 77 19.84 6.38 33.36
C LYS A 77 19.14 5.02 33.43
N GLU A 78 18.85 4.51 34.62
CA GLU A 78 18.25 3.19 34.86
C GLU A 78 17.04 2.85 33.96
N PRO A 79 16.06 3.75 33.74
CA PRO A 79 14.93 3.44 32.89
C PRO A 79 15.29 3.27 31.40
N ALA A 80 16.28 4.01 30.89
CA ALA A 80 16.74 3.88 29.51
C ALA A 80 17.54 2.59 29.29
N ARG A 81 18.34 2.20 30.31
CA ARG A 81 19.10 0.94 30.29
C ARG A 81 18.18 -0.27 30.41
N ALA A 82 17.17 -0.21 31.27
CA ALA A 82 16.16 -1.28 31.38
C ALA A 82 15.33 -1.44 30.10
N LEU A 83 15.00 -0.33 29.45
CA LEU A 83 14.32 -0.34 28.16
C LEU A 83 15.22 -0.95 27.07
N PHE A 84 16.48 -0.56 27.02
CA PHE A 84 17.45 -1.07 26.02
C PHE A 84 17.71 -2.57 26.21
N VAL A 85 17.91 -3.03 27.46
CA VAL A 85 18.08 -4.46 27.79
C VAL A 85 16.81 -5.25 27.44
N LYS A 86 15.63 -4.70 27.72
CA LYS A 86 14.35 -5.31 27.37
C LYS A 86 14.14 -5.40 25.85
N LEU A 87 14.50 -4.36 25.12
CA LEU A 87 14.49 -4.33 23.65
C LEU A 87 15.48 -5.35 23.05
N TYR A 88 16.66 -5.48 23.66
CA TYR A 88 17.69 -6.42 23.22
C TYR A 88 17.33 -7.87 23.53
N GLN A 89 16.76 -8.16 24.70
CA GLN A 89 16.25 -9.50 25.05
C GLN A 89 15.08 -9.91 24.17
N VAL A 90 14.14 -9.00 23.89
CA VAL A 90 13.05 -9.23 22.95
C VAL A 90 13.60 -9.56 21.56
N ARG A 91 14.64 -8.86 21.11
CA ARG A 91 15.28 -9.09 19.81
C ARG A 91 15.99 -10.44 19.73
N GLY A 92 16.73 -10.85 20.78
CA GLY A 92 17.45 -12.13 20.80
C GLY A 92 16.53 -13.35 20.81
N THR A 93 15.47 -13.31 21.60
CA THR A 93 14.43 -14.37 21.63
C THR A 93 13.66 -14.46 20.31
N PHE A 94 13.59 -13.35 19.58
CA PHE A 94 12.83 -13.20 18.36
C PHE A 94 13.50 -13.86 17.14
N ILE A 95 14.82 -13.79 17.05
CA ILE A 95 15.59 -14.36 15.93
C ILE A 95 15.56 -15.89 15.96
N MET A 96 15.43 -16.51 17.14
CA MET A 96 15.46 -17.96 17.32
C MET A 96 14.14 -18.71 17.04
N GLN A 97 12.99 -18.02 16.98
CA GLN A 97 11.67 -18.69 16.89
C GLN A 97 10.99 -18.61 15.52
N THR A 98 11.64 -18.09 14.48
CA THR A 98 10.97 -17.91 13.18
C THR A 98 11.03 -19.16 12.31
N LYS A 99 9.87 -19.70 11.93
CA LYS A 99 9.75 -20.81 10.97
C LYS A 99 10.21 -20.43 9.55
N THR A 100 10.23 -19.13 9.21
CA THR A 100 10.54 -18.65 7.87
C THR A 100 11.91 -17.98 7.82
N THR A 101 12.81 -18.51 7.01
CA THR A 101 14.14 -17.93 6.72
C THR A 101 13.97 -16.55 6.05
N PHE A 102 14.89 -15.60 6.31
CA PHE A 102 14.85 -14.25 5.71
C PHE A 102 14.80 -14.29 4.17
N ARG A 103 15.61 -15.14 3.54
CA ARG A 103 15.62 -15.33 2.07
C ARG A 103 14.25 -15.77 1.54
N LYS A 104 13.55 -16.68 2.24
CA LYS A 104 12.20 -17.12 1.85
C LYS A 104 11.18 -16.01 2.03
N LEU A 105 11.26 -15.26 3.14
CA LEU A 105 10.39 -14.11 3.37
C LEU A 105 10.61 -13.04 2.29
N LEU A 106 11.86 -12.68 1.99
CA LEU A 106 12.19 -11.72 0.94
C LEU A 106 11.60 -12.14 -0.42
N SER A 107 11.75 -13.43 -0.79
CA SER A 107 11.17 -13.96 -2.03
C SER A 107 9.64 -13.82 -2.06
N MET A 108 8.94 -14.11 -0.94
CA MET A 108 7.48 -13.95 -0.86
C MET A 108 7.08 -12.47 -0.94
N VAL A 109 7.79 -11.58 -0.25
CA VAL A 109 7.53 -10.14 -0.30
C VAL A 109 7.72 -9.60 -1.71
N MET A 110 8.85 -9.92 -2.35
CA MET A 110 9.17 -9.45 -3.71
C MET A 110 8.18 -10.01 -4.75
N ALA A 111 7.69 -11.23 -4.57
CA ALA A 111 6.69 -11.84 -5.45
C ALA A 111 5.35 -11.07 -5.45
N ILE A 112 5.02 -10.35 -4.36
CA ILE A 112 3.83 -9.51 -4.26
C ILE A 112 4.19 -8.05 -4.55
N ALA A 113 5.25 -7.53 -3.92
CA ALA A 113 5.61 -6.12 -3.96
C ALA A 113 5.96 -5.64 -5.37
N ILE A 114 6.76 -6.40 -6.13
CA ILE A 114 7.19 -5.98 -7.47
C ILE A 114 5.99 -5.88 -8.44
N PRO A 115 5.12 -6.89 -8.59
CA PRO A 115 3.95 -6.75 -9.45
C PRO A 115 3.02 -5.60 -9.07
N VAL A 116 2.80 -5.37 -7.77
CA VAL A 116 1.95 -4.27 -7.29
C VAL A 116 2.62 -2.92 -7.54
N ALA A 117 3.92 -2.79 -7.27
CA ALA A 117 4.69 -1.59 -7.56
C ALA A 117 4.68 -1.25 -9.06
N LEU A 118 4.90 -2.25 -9.92
CA LEU A 118 4.83 -2.07 -11.38
C LEU A 118 3.43 -1.63 -11.82
N GLN A 119 2.37 -2.22 -11.25
CA GLN A 119 0.99 -1.81 -11.56
C GLN A 119 0.75 -0.34 -11.17
N ASN A 120 1.21 0.09 -9.99
CA ASN A 120 1.04 1.46 -9.55
C ASN A 120 1.87 2.44 -10.40
N LEU A 121 3.12 2.10 -10.72
CA LEU A 121 3.95 2.90 -11.62
C LEU A 121 3.33 3.05 -13.02
N LEU A 122 2.83 1.95 -13.58
CA LEU A 122 2.14 1.97 -14.88
C LEU A 122 0.90 2.86 -14.85
N SER A 123 0.10 2.79 -13.79
CA SER A 123 -1.07 3.66 -13.61
C SER A 123 -0.68 5.14 -13.55
N THR A 124 0.33 5.48 -12.75
CA THR A 124 0.85 6.85 -12.62
C THR A 124 1.41 7.36 -13.96
N THR A 125 2.20 6.53 -14.64
CA THR A 125 2.77 6.88 -15.95
C THR A 125 1.67 7.05 -17.00
N GLY A 126 0.65 6.20 -16.99
CA GLY A 126 -0.53 6.32 -17.85
C GLY A 126 -1.21 7.68 -17.70
N SER A 127 -1.47 8.10 -16.46
CA SER A 127 -2.07 9.42 -16.19
C SER A 127 -1.18 10.60 -16.65
N MET A 128 0.15 10.46 -16.56
CA MET A 128 1.08 11.46 -17.11
C MET A 128 0.99 11.54 -18.64
N VAL A 129 0.92 10.41 -19.33
CA VAL A 129 0.75 10.35 -20.80
C VAL A 129 -0.55 11.00 -21.22
N ASP A 130 -1.65 10.73 -20.51
CA ASP A 130 -2.95 11.37 -20.76
C ASP A 130 -2.85 12.90 -20.65
N THR A 131 -2.23 13.39 -19.59
CA THR A 131 -2.02 14.84 -19.38
C THR A 131 -1.19 15.46 -20.51
N ILE A 132 -0.12 14.79 -20.96
CA ILE A 132 0.72 15.26 -22.07
C ILE A 132 -0.07 15.28 -23.40
N MET A 133 -0.90 14.26 -23.66
CA MET A 133 -1.73 14.23 -24.86
C MET A 133 -2.79 15.34 -24.86
N LEU A 134 -3.44 15.59 -23.73
CA LEU A 134 -4.42 16.67 -23.57
C LEU A 134 -3.75 18.05 -23.65
N GLY A 135 -2.52 18.19 -23.14
CA GLY A 135 -1.75 19.44 -23.23
C GLY A 135 -1.50 19.94 -24.65
N ARG A 136 -1.55 19.02 -25.65
CA ARG A 136 -1.44 19.40 -27.07
C ARG A 136 -2.72 19.99 -27.65
N LEU A 137 -3.87 19.87 -26.96
CA LEU A 137 -5.14 20.47 -27.37
C LEU A 137 -5.24 21.93 -26.95
N GLY A 138 -4.78 22.25 -25.73
CA GLY A 138 -4.82 23.60 -25.16
C GLY A 138 -4.86 23.61 -23.64
N GLU A 139 -4.69 24.80 -23.07
CA GLU A 139 -4.71 24.96 -21.60
C GLU A 139 -6.10 24.76 -21.01
N THR A 140 -7.15 25.15 -21.74
CA THR A 140 -8.54 25.00 -21.30
C THR A 140 -8.92 23.53 -21.15
N GLU A 141 -8.53 22.69 -22.10
CA GLU A 141 -8.80 21.26 -22.09
C GLU A 141 -8.09 20.56 -20.93
N VAL A 142 -6.79 20.86 -20.74
CA VAL A 142 -6.03 20.30 -19.62
C VAL A 142 -6.62 20.73 -18.29
N GLY A 143 -6.95 22.02 -18.15
CA GLY A 143 -7.54 22.56 -16.94
C GLY A 143 -8.90 21.90 -16.61
N ALA A 144 -9.78 21.82 -17.60
CA ALA A 144 -11.10 21.21 -17.43
C ALA A 144 -11.02 19.72 -17.05
N VAL A 145 -10.19 18.93 -17.76
CA VAL A 145 -10.00 17.51 -17.44
C VAL A 145 -9.30 17.33 -16.10
N GLY A 146 -8.37 18.22 -15.74
CA GLY A 146 -7.75 18.24 -14.41
C GLY A 146 -8.77 18.43 -13.27
N LEU A 147 -9.77 19.31 -13.45
CA LEU A 147 -10.86 19.47 -12.49
C LEU A 147 -11.75 18.21 -12.42
N CYS A 148 -12.07 17.61 -13.55
CA CYS A 148 -12.80 16.32 -13.57
C CYS A 148 -12.01 15.19 -12.89
N ALA A 149 -10.66 15.20 -12.98
CA ALA A 149 -9.82 14.26 -12.26
C ALA A 149 -9.90 14.44 -10.74
N GLN A 150 -10.06 15.67 -10.23
CA GLN A 150 -10.29 15.91 -8.79
C GLN A 150 -11.61 15.28 -8.32
N PHE A 151 -12.67 15.38 -9.12
CA PHE A 151 -13.93 14.70 -8.83
C PHE A 151 -13.77 13.17 -8.80
N THR A 152 -13.00 12.62 -9.75
CA THR A 152 -12.67 11.19 -9.78
C THR A 152 -11.84 10.77 -8.55
N ASN A 153 -10.88 11.60 -8.12
CA ASN A 153 -10.08 11.35 -6.92
C ASN A 153 -10.94 11.35 -5.63
N LEU A 154 -11.97 12.20 -5.58
CA LEU A 154 -12.94 12.17 -4.47
C LEU A 154 -13.68 10.83 -4.43
N MET A 155 -14.08 10.28 -5.57
CA MET A 155 -14.64 8.92 -5.64
C MET A 155 -13.66 7.88 -5.12
N PHE A 156 -12.37 7.96 -5.48
CA PHE A 156 -11.33 7.06 -5.00
C PHE A 156 -11.21 7.10 -3.47
N SER A 157 -11.15 8.29 -2.88
CA SER A 157 -11.12 8.44 -1.42
C SER A 157 -12.37 7.82 -0.77
N GLY A 158 -13.54 7.98 -1.38
CA GLY A 158 -14.80 7.43 -0.89
C GLY A 158 -14.83 5.91 -0.81
N TYR A 159 -14.18 5.20 -1.71
CA TYR A 159 -14.19 3.73 -1.70
C TYR A 159 -12.95 3.07 -1.11
N TRP A 160 -11.85 3.80 -0.93
CA TRP A 160 -10.57 3.22 -0.48
C TRP A 160 -10.66 2.53 0.88
N GLY A 161 -11.47 3.08 1.79
CA GLY A 161 -11.72 2.47 3.09
C GLY A 161 -12.41 1.10 3.02
N PHE A 162 -13.31 0.90 2.05
CA PHE A 162 -13.95 -0.40 1.81
C PHE A 162 -12.97 -1.42 1.22
N ILE A 163 -12.02 -0.96 0.38
CA ILE A 163 -10.93 -1.79 -0.14
C ILE A 163 -10.05 -2.29 1.00
N GLY A 164 -9.63 -1.39 1.92
CA GLY A 164 -8.83 -1.76 3.09
C GLY A 164 -9.53 -2.79 3.98
N GLY A 165 -10.84 -2.59 4.23
CA GLY A 165 -11.66 -3.58 4.92
C GLY A 165 -11.72 -4.91 4.16
N GLY A 166 -11.98 -4.88 2.86
CA GLY A 166 -12.01 -6.08 2.01
C GLY A 166 -10.71 -6.87 2.04
N MET A 167 -9.57 -6.19 1.89
CA MET A 167 -8.24 -6.82 1.97
C MET A 167 -8.01 -7.51 3.31
N MET A 168 -8.43 -6.89 4.42
CA MET A 168 -8.31 -7.47 5.76
C MET A 168 -9.08 -8.79 5.87
N PHE A 169 -10.38 -8.79 5.54
CA PHE A 169 -11.21 -9.97 5.67
C PHE A 169 -10.78 -11.08 4.70
N ILE A 170 -10.56 -10.72 3.42
CA ILE A 170 -10.20 -11.70 2.38
C ILE A 170 -8.84 -12.34 2.68
N SER A 171 -7.82 -11.57 3.10
CA SER A 171 -6.50 -12.12 3.41
C SER A 171 -6.53 -13.04 4.65
N GLN A 172 -7.33 -12.73 5.66
CA GLN A 172 -7.47 -13.59 6.83
C GLN A 172 -8.26 -14.88 6.50
N TYR A 173 -9.37 -14.79 5.76
CA TYR A 173 -10.09 -15.99 5.30
C TYR A 173 -9.27 -16.82 4.32
N TRP A 174 -8.39 -16.19 3.52
CA TRP A 174 -7.42 -16.91 2.71
C TRP A 174 -6.45 -17.72 3.56
N GLY A 175 -5.99 -17.17 4.68
CA GLY A 175 -5.15 -17.88 5.67
C GLY A 175 -5.84 -19.06 6.33
N GLU A 176 -7.14 -18.93 6.61
CA GLU A 176 -8.00 -19.97 7.19
C GLU A 176 -8.44 -21.04 6.16
N HIS A 177 -8.20 -20.82 4.86
CA HIS A 177 -8.76 -21.61 3.74
C HIS A 177 -10.30 -21.61 3.68
N ASN A 178 -10.93 -20.53 4.13
CA ASN A 178 -12.37 -20.37 4.18
C ASN A 178 -12.88 -19.70 2.89
N GLU A 179 -13.20 -20.50 1.88
CA GLU A 179 -13.68 -20.02 0.59
C GLU A 179 -14.98 -19.22 0.69
N GLU A 180 -15.89 -19.65 1.55
CA GLU A 180 -17.17 -18.97 1.74
C GLU A 180 -16.98 -17.59 2.38
N GLY A 181 -16.08 -17.46 3.36
CA GLY A 181 -15.67 -16.20 3.97
C GLY A 181 -15.06 -15.23 2.94
N ILE A 182 -14.21 -15.75 2.03
CA ILE A 182 -13.63 -14.97 0.93
C ILE A 182 -14.73 -14.44 0.00
N CYS A 183 -15.59 -15.33 -0.52
CA CYS A 183 -16.67 -14.96 -1.44
C CYS A 183 -17.61 -13.93 -0.83
N ARG A 184 -18.07 -14.15 0.42
CA ARG A 184 -18.98 -13.22 1.10
C ARG A 184 -18.35 -11.86 1.38
N SER A 185 -17.10 -11.84 1.86
CA SER A 185 -16.38 -10.58 2.12
C SER A 185 -16.15 -9.80 0.84
N TYR A 186 -15.80 -10.48 -0.25
CA TYR A 186 -15.67 -9.87 -1.56
C TYR A 186 -17.01 -9.30 -2.07
N GLY A 187 -18.10 -10.05 -1.94
CA GLY A 187 -19.44 -9.58 -2.32
C GLY A 187 -19.89 -8.34 -1.53
N ILE A 188 -19.63 -8.31 -0.21
CA ILE A 188 -19.91 -7.16 0.64
C ILE A 188 -19.09 -5.95 0.17
N MET A 189 -17.78 -6.11 0.01
CA MET A 189 -16.90 -5.06 -0.50
C MET A 189 -17.39 -4.53 -1.84
N LEU A 190 -17.66 -5.41 -2.80
CA LEU A 190 -18.10 -5.04 -4.15
C LEU A 190 -19.45 -4.30 -4.13
N SER A 191 -20.37 -4.66 -3.23
CA SER A 191 -21.67 -3.97 -3.08
C SER A 191 -21.48 -2.53 -2.64
N PHE A 192 -20.59 -2.25 -1.67
CA PHE A 192 -20.30 -0.88 -1.25
C PHE A 192 -19.55 -0.10 -2.32
N LEU A 193 -18.60 -0.73 -2.99
CA LEU A 193 -17.90 -0.13 -4.13
C LEU A 193 -18.87 0.24 -5.25
N ALA A 194 -19.81 -0.65 -5.58
CA ALA A 194 -20.84 -0.42 -6.60
C ALA A 194 -21.79 0.72 -6.19
N ALA A 195 -22.13 0.83 -4.90
CA ALA A 195 -22.97 1.95 -4.41
C ALA A 195 -22.25 3.29 -4.57
N VAL A 196 -20.96 3.38 -4.21
CA VAL A 196 -20.15 4.57 -4.44
C VAL A 196 -20.07 4.90 -5.92
N ALA A 197 -19.76 3.91 -6.76
CA ALA A 197 -19.70 4.10 -8.22
C ALA A 197 -21.04 4.60 -8.79
N ALA A 198 -22.16 4.05 -8.34
CA ALA A 198 -23.49 4.45 -8.79
C ALA A 198 -23.79 5.93 -8.47
N VAL A 199 -23.44 6.38 -7.25
CA VAL A 199 -23.60 7.78 -6.87
C VAL A 199 -22.76 8.70 -7.74
N PHE A 200 -21.46 8.39 -7.91
CA PHE A 200 -20.56 9.23 -8.71
C PHE A 200 -20.90 9.17 -10.20
N THR A 201 -21.31 8.01 -10.72
CA THR A 201 -21.82 7.89 -12.11
C THR A 201 -23.07 8.75 -12.30
N TYR A 202 -24.02 8.69 -11.36
CA TYR A 202 -25.21 9.52 -11.43
C TYR A 202 -24.87 11.02 -11.43
N LEU A 203 -24.01 11.47 -10.54
CA LEU A 203 -23.58 12.87 -10.50
C LEU A 203 -22.84 13.29 -11.78
N ALA A 204 -21.96 12.43 -12.31
CA ALA A 204 -21.18 12.73 -13.51
C ALA A 204 -22.04 12.73 -14.80
N VAL A 205 -23.04 11.86 -14.89
CA VAL A 205 -23.84 11.69 -16.12
C VAL A 205 -25.12 12.53 -16.08
N ALA A 206 -25.81 12.57 -14.95
CA ALA A 206 -27.09 13.28 -14.83
C ALA A 206 -26.95 14.74 -14.40
N MET A 207 -25.86 15.10 -13.67
CA MET A 207 -25.66 16.43 -13.12
C MET A 207 -24.24 16.99 -13.37
N PRO A 208 -23.65 16.83 -14.57
CA PRO A 208 -22.26 17.25 -14.84
C PRO A 208 -22.08 18.76 -14.73
N GLU A 209 -23.10 19.55 -15.10
CA GLU A 209 -23.10 21.00 -15.02
C GLU A 209 -23.00 21.48 -13.56
N TRP A 210 -23.79 20.88 -12.67
CA TRP A 210 -23.70 21.16 -11.24
C TRP A 210 -22.33 20.80 -10.67
N VAL A 211 -21.78 19.63 -11.02
CA VAL A 211 -20.44 19.24 -10.57
C VAL A 211 -19.40 20.24 -11.03
N MET A 212 -19.41 20.62 -12.32
CA MET A 212 -18.43 21.57 -12.85
C MET A 212 -18.58 22.98 -12.30
N SER A 213 -19.81 23.43 -12.01
CA SER A 213 -20.05 24.75 -11.38
C SER A 213 -19.46 24.87 -9.97
N VAL A 214 -19.34 23.75 -9.24
CA VAL A 214 -18.67 23.70 -7.92
C VAL A 214 -17.15 23.90 -8.06
N TYR A 215 -16.53 23.42 -9.17
CA TYR A 215 -15.09 23.45 -9.34
C TYR A 215 -14.57 24.71 -10.04
N THR A 216 -15.35 25.32 -10.93
CA THR A 216 -14.88 26.49 -11.70
C THR A 216 -16.04 27.40 -12.12
N SER A 217 -15.75 28.71 -12.20
CA SER A 217 -16.66 29.73 -12.75
C SER A 217 -16.36 30.03 -14.25
N SER A 218 -15.31 29.45 -14.83
CA SER A 218 -14.96 29.65 -16.24
C SER A 218 -15.91 28.87 -17.15
N GLU A 219 -16.72 29.58 -17.93
CA GLU A 219 -17.68 28.98 -18.88
C GLU A 219 -16.97 28.06 -19.91
N ALA A 220 -15.77 28.46 -20.39
CA ALA A 220 -14.99 27.67 -21.33
C ALA A 220 -14.59 26.32 -20.73
N MET A 221 -14.07 26.31 -19.48
CA MET A 221 -13.70 25.08 -18.79
C MET A 221 -14.92 24.25 -18.41
N GLN A 222 -16.04 24.89 -18.00
CA GLN A 222 -17.28 24.19 -17.70
C GLN A 222 -17.80 23.40 -18.92
N LYS A 223 -17.83 24.03 -20.10
CA LYS A 223 -18.30 23.37 -21.32
C LYS A 223 -17.50 22.11 -21.63
N VAL A 224 -16.17 22.20 -21.66
CA VAL A 224 -15.29 21.05 -21.91
C VAL A 224 -15.42 20.00 -20.80
N GLY A 225 -15.45 20.45 -19.53
CA GLY A 225 -15.55 19.56 -18.37
C GLY A 225 -16.87 18.80 -18.31
N VAL A 226 -18.00 19.43 -18.64
CA VAL A 226 -19.33 18.80 -18.71
C VAL A 226 -19.34 17.70 -19.76
N GLU A 227 -18.83 17.96 -20.96
CA GLU A 227 -18.77 16.95 -22.03
C GLU A 227 -17.86 15.77 -21.66
N TYR A 228 -16.73 16.07 -21.05
CA TYR A 228 -15.78 15.05 -20.57
C TYR A 228 -16.40 14.22 -19.44
N LEU A 229 -16.96 14.87 -18.42
CA LEU A 229 -17.49 14.24 -17.20
C LEU A 229 -18.69 13.34 -17.53
N HIS A 230 -19.62 13.85 -18.37
CA HIS A 230 -20.75 13.06 -18.88
C HIS A 230 -20.29 11.76 -19.58
N THR A 231 -19.19 11.82 -20.32
CA THR A 231 -18.65 10.66 -21.02
C THR A 231 -17.89 9.75 -20.05
N VAL A 232 -16.94 10.28 -19.28
CA VAL A 232 -16.07 9.46 -18.40
C VAL A 232 -16.84 8.85 -17.24
N GLY A 233 -17.98 9.43 -16.82
CA GLY A 233 -18.85 8.88 -15.79
C GLY A 233 -19.25 7.41 -16.06
N TRP A 234 -19.36 7.01 -17.32
CA TRP A 234 -19.62 5.62 -17.69
C TRP A 234 -18.43 4.68 -17.47
N ALA A 235 -17.22 5.21 -17.26
CA ALA A 235 -16.06 4.40 -16.88
C ALA A 235 -16.10 3.97 -15.40
N TYR A 236 -16.75 4.73 -14.51
CA TYR A 236 -16.69 4.52 -13.06
C TYR A 236 -17.12 3.12 -12.61
N PRO A 237 -18.21 2.52 -13.10
CA PRO A 237 -18.57 1.14 -12.76
C PRO A 237 -17.47 0.14 -13.12
N PHE A 238 -16.83 0.29 -14.28
CA PHE A 238 -15.75 -0.60 -14.73
C PHE A 238 -14.47 -0.37 -13.94
N MET A 239 -14.14 0.89 -13.59
CA MET A 239 -13.00 1.24 -12.72
C MET A 239 -13.12 0.57 -11.36
N VAL A 240 -14.27 0.71 -10.72
CA VAL A 240 -14.56 0.13 -9.41
C VAL A 240 -14.55 -1.39 -9.45
N LEU A 241 -15.12 -1.99 -10.50
CA LEU A 241 -15.10 -3.44 -10.69
C LEU A 241 -13.67 -3.96 -10.88
N ALA A 242 -12.85 -3.28 -11.70
CA ALA A 242 -11.44 -3.63 -11.91
C ALA A 242 -10.63 -3.56 -10.62
N VAL A 243 -10.85 -2.50 -9.81
CA VAL A 243 -10.17 -2.33 -8.51
C VAL A 243 -10.62 -3.39 -7.51
N GLY A 244 -11.92 -3.69 -7.42
CA GLY A 244 -12.46 -4.74 -6.55
C GLY A 244 -11.90 -6.13 -6.90
N MET A 245 -11.88 -6.48 -8.19
CA MET A 245 -11.26 -7.73 -8.68
C MET A 245 -9.76 -7.79 -8.38
N SER A 246 -9.05 -6.69 -8.60
CA SER A 246 -7.62 -6.59 -8.30
C SER A 246 -7.36 -6.77 -6.81
N THR A 247 -8.19 -6.21 -5.95
CA THR A 247 -8.10 -6.33 -4.49
C THR A 247 -8.29 -7.79 -4.04
N LEU A 248 -9.31 -8.48 -4.55
CA LEU A 248 -9.50 -9.91 -4.28
C LEU A 248 -8.25 -10.71 -4.68
N LEU A 249 -7.79 -10.54 -5.92
CA LEU A 249 -6.66 -11.29 -6.47
C LEU A 249 -5.34 -11.01 -5.72
N ARG A 250 -5.10 -9.77 -5.29
CA ARG A 250 -3.95 -9.42 -4.43
C ARG A 250 -4.05 -10.11 -3.08
N SER A 251 -5.22 -10.10 -2.45
CA SER A 251 -5.45 -10.70 -1.13
C SER A 251 -5.26 -12.22 -1.08
N ILE A 252 -5.45 -12.90 -2.22
CA ILE A 252 -5.20 -14.34 -2.40
C ILE A 252 -3.86 -14.65 -3.09
N GLU A 253 -2.90 -13.72 -3.06
CA GLU A 253 -1.54 -13.85 -3.62
C GLU A 253 -1.47 -14.06 -5.15
N ARG A 254 -2.55 -13.75 -5.91
CA ARG A 254 -2.61 -13.87 -7.38
C ARG A 254 -2.32 -12.55 -8.09
N VAL A 255 -1.28 -11.83 -7.66
CA VAL A 255 -0.95 -10.46 -8.08
C VAL A 255 -0.56 -10.29 -9.55
N LYS A 256 -0.18 -11.37 -10.24
CA LYS A 256 0.22 -11.33 -11.65
C LYS A 256 -0.97 -11.03 -12.58
N ILE A 257 -2.18 -11.48 -12.22
CA ILE A 257 -3.38 -11.29 -13.04
C ILE A 257 -3.75 -9.80 -13.12
N PRO A 258 -3.89 -9.06 -11.99
CA PRO A 258 -4.13 -7.62 -12.04
C PRO A 258 -3.01 -6.83 -12.72
N LEU A 259 -1.75 -7.26 -12.62
CA LEU A 259 -0.64 -6.61 -13.32
C LEU A 259 -0.83 -6.69 -14.85
N VAL A 260 -1.13 -7.87 -15.39
CA VAL A 260 -1.37 -8.03 -16.83
C VAL A 260 -2.59 -7.21 -17.27
N GLY A 261 -3.68 -7.23 -16.49
CA GLY A 261 -4.85 -6.37 -16.72
C GLY A 261 -4.49 -4.90 -16.78
N GLY A 262 -3.67 -4.41 -15.83
CA GLY A 262 -3.19 -3.03 -15.79
C GLY A 262 -2.32 -2.66 -16.99
N ILE A 263 -1.40 -3.54 -17.43
CA ILE A 263 -0.59 -3.32 -18.64
C ILE A 263 -1.50 -3.15 -19.87
N VAL A 264 -2.47 -4.07 -20.04
CA VAL A 264 -3.40 -3.99 -21.18
C VAL A 264 -4.24 -2.73 -21.10
N ALA A 265 -4.70 -2.33 -19.90
CA ALA A 265 -5.44 -1.09 -19.71
C ALA A 265 -4.64 0.14 -20.14
N VAL A 266 -3.40 0.27 -19.71
CA VAL A 266 -2.54 1.42 -20.08
C VAL A 266 -2.26 1.44 -21.58
N VAL A 267 -1.92 0.31 -22.19
CA VAL A 267 -1.70 0.21 -23.64
C VAL A 267 -2.97 0.58 -24.41
N THR A 268 -4.13 0.06 -23.99
CA THR A 268 -5.43 0.37 -24.62
C THR A 268 -5.75 1.87 -24.46
N ASN A 269 -5.55 2.43 -23.26
CA ASN A 269 -5.79 3.84 -22.99
C ASN A 269 -4.92 4.73 -23.87
N CYS A 270 -3.59 4.55 -23.88
CA CYS A 270 -2.67 5.33 -24.70
C CYS A 270 -3.00 5.23 -26.20
N THR A 271 -3.31 4.02 -26.68
CA THR A 271 -3.64 3.80 -28.10
C THR A 271 -4.97 4.46 -28.47
N CYS A 272 -6.03 4.23 -27.69
CA CYS A 272 -7.33 4.84 -27.93
C CYS A 272 -7.28 6.37 -27.81
N ASN A 273 -6.54 6.91 -26.82
CA ASN A 273 -6.35 8.33 -26.68
C ASN A 273 -5.66 8.93 -27.91
N TYR A 274 -4.57 8.31 -28.39
CA TYR A 274 -3.90 8.79 -29.59
C TYR A 274 -4.83 8.80 -30.82
N ILE A 275 -5.66 7.78 -30.99
CA ILE A 275 -6.58 7.69 -32.12
C ILE A 275 -7.74 8.69 -31.96
N LEU A 276 -8.40 8.72 -30.81
CA LEU A 276 -9.64 9.46 -30.61
C LEU A 276 -9.44 10.94 -30.29
N ILE A 277 -8.36 11.31 -29.58
CA ILE A 277 -8.04 12.71 -29.30
C ILE A 277 -7.67 13.42 -30.60
N PHE A 278 -6.78 12.82 -31.41
CA PHE A 278 -6.19 13.46 -32.59
C PHE A 278 -6.86 13.08 -33.92
N GLY A 279 -7.89 12.23 -33.91
CA GLY A 279 -8.61 11.85 -35.13
C GLY A 279 -7.75 11.07 -36.11
N LYS A 280 -7.04 10.04 -35.64
CA LYS A 280 -6.20 9.19 -36.49
C LYS A 280 -6.96 7.95 -36.99
N LEU A 281 -6.41 7.26 -37.99
CA LEU A 281 -6.96 6.03 -38.56
C LEU A 281 -8.42 6.17 -39.10
N GLY A 282 -8.81 7.36 -39.54
CA GLY A 282 -10.16 7.62 -40.10
C GLY A 282 -11.23 7.96 -39.04
N PHE A 283 -10.87 8.02 -37.77
CA PHE A 283 -11.78 8.49 -36.72
C PHE A 283 -11.78 10.03 -36.65
N PRO A 284 -12.94 10.64 -36.26
CA PRO A 284 -12.97 12.09 -36.01
C PRO A 284 -12.14 12.48 -34.78
N ALA A 285 -11.56 13.67 -34.79
CA ALA A 285 -10.87 14.24 -33.64
C ALA A 285 -11.92 14.65 -32.60
N LEU A 286 -11.98 13.91 -31.48
CA LEU A 286 -12.94 14.12 -30.40
C LEU A 286 -12.37 14.95 -29.23
N GLY A 287 -11.09 15.34 -29.30
CA GLY A 287 -10.44 16.13 -28.24
C GLY A 287 -10.55 15.48 -26.84
N ALA A 288 -10.94 16.26 -25.84
CA ALA A 288 -11.08 15.77 -24.46
C ALA A 288 -12.09 14.61 -24.31
N ARG A 289 -13.20 14.60 -25.09
CA ARG A 289 -14.14 13.46 -25.13
C ARG A 289 -13.47 12.17 -25.61
N GLY A 290 -12.52 12.28 -26.54
CA GLY A 290 -11.72 11.15 -27.01
C GLY A 290 -10.94 10.48 -25.86
N ALA A 291 -10.35 11.27 -24.96
CA ALA A 291 -9.69 10.76 -23.77
C ALA A 291 -10.66 10.04 -22.81
N ALA A 292 -11.90 10.56 -22.65
CA ALA A 292 -12.92 9.90 -21.85
C ALA A 292 -13.31 8.53 -22.42
N TYR A 293 -13.51 8.42 -23.74
CA TYR A 293 -13.75 7.11 -24.40
C TYR A 293 -12.56 6.16 -24.26
N GLY A 294 -11.32 6.67 -24.38
CA GLY A 294 -10.11 5.89 -24.15
C GLY A 294 -10.07 5.29 -22.74
N THR A 295 -10.45 6.08 -21.74
CA THR A 295 -10.56 5.63 -20.33
C THR A 295 -11.64 4.55 -20.14
N ILE A 296 -12.81 4.68 -20.78
CA ILE A 296 -13.86 3.65 -20.75
C ILE A 296 -13.34 2.34 -21.33
N LEU A 297 -12.79 2.39 -22.56
CA LEU A 297 -12.29 1.20 -23.27
C LEU A 297 -11.15 0.52 -22.50
N ALA A 298 -10.25 1.29 -21.92
CA ALA A 298 -9.17 0.78 -21.09
C ALA A 298 -9.67 0.01 -19.87
N ASN A 299 -10.67 0.55 -19.17
CA ASN A 299 -11.23 -0.12 -17.99
C ASN A 299 -12.05 -1.36 -18.34
N ILE A 300 -12.79 -1.34 -19.46
CA ILE A 300 -13.46 -2.54 -20.00
C ILE A 300 -12.42 -3.61 -20.35
N ALA A 301 -11.35 -3.25 -21.05
CA ALA A 301 -10.28 -4.18 -21.41
C ALA A 301 -9.61 -4.76 -20.16
N ASN A 302 -9.36 -3.94 -19.14
CA ASN A 302 -8.82 -4.38 -17.84
C ASN A 302 -9.71 -5.47 -17.20
N VAL A 303 -11.00 -5.18 -17.06
CA VAL A 303 -11.98 -6.13 -16.49
C VAL A 303 -12.02 -7.43 -17.29
N LEU A 304 -12.09 -7.35 -18.62
CA LEU A 304 -12.15 -8.53 -19.50
C LEU A 304 -10.89 -9.39 -19.36
N VAL A 305 -9.71 -8.77 -19.35
CA VAL A 305 -8.44 -9.51 -19.19
C VAL A 305 -8.35 -10.18 -17.82
N ILE A 306 -8.73 -9.48 -16.76
CA ILE A 306 -8.76 -10.06 -15.40
C ILE A 306 -9.71 -11.27 -15.38
N VAL A 307 -10.92 -11.16 -15.93
CA VAL A 307 -11.90 -12.26 -15.96
C VAL A 307 -11.39 -13.45 -16.77
N ILE A 308 -10.85 -13.20 -17.97
CA ILE A 308 -10.30 -14.26 -18.85
C ILE A 308 -9.14 -14.99 -18.15
N LEU A 309 -8.18 -14.24 -17.59
CA LEU A 309 -7.04 -14.83 -16.91
C LEU A 309 -7.43 -15.53 -15.59
N ALA A 310 -8.37 -14.98 -14.83
CA ALA A 310 -8.89 -15.63 -13.63
C ALA A 310 -9.56 -16.96 -13.96
N LYS A 311 -10.35 -17.02 -15.03
CA LYS A 311 -10.94 -18.27 -15.55
C LYS A 311 -9.87 -19.26 -16.01
N ALA A 312 -8.90 -18.81 -16.78
CA ALA A 312 -7.80 -19.65 -17.28
C ALA A 312 -6.92 -20.20 -16.13
N CYS A 313 -6.73 -19.42 -15.07
CA CYS A 313 -5.95 -19.82 -13.88
C CYS A 313 -6.80 -20.52 -12.80
N HIS A 314 -8.03 -20.88 -13.10
CA HIS A 314 -8.97 -21.58 -12.18
C HIS A 314 -9.09 -20.88 -10.82
N VAL A 315 -9.40 -19.58 -10.83
CA VAL A 315 -9.71 -18.81 -9.62
C VAL A 315 -11.24 -18.75 -9.45
N PRO A 316 -11.87 -19.65 -8.68
CA PRO A 316 -13.32 -19.79 -8.61
C PRO A 316 -14.00 -18.56 -7.98
N PHE A 317 -13.36 -17.96 -6.97
CA PHE A 317 -13.93 -16.89 -6.13
C PHE A 317 -14.42 -15.68 -6.91
N LEU A 318 -13.81 -15.36 -8.06
CA LEU A 318 -14.15 -14.18 -8.85
C LEU A 318 -15.46 -14.33 -9.60
N LEU A 319 -15.81 -15.54 -10.04
CA LEU A 319 -16.90 -15.83 -10.96
C LEU A 319 -18.15 -16.41 -10.30
N GLU A 320 -18.07 -16.79 -9.02
CA GLU A 320 -19.16 -17.40 -8.29
C GLU A 320 -20.11 -16.35 -7.67
N ILE A 321 -20.76 -15.55 -8.53
CA ILE A 321 -21.61 -14.42 -8.13
C ILE A 321 -22.69 -14.83 -7.11
N ARG A 322 -23.25 -16.03 -7.20
CA ARG A 322 -24.27 -16.52 -6.26
C ARG A 322 -23.76 -16.65 -4.83
N ARG A 323 -22.47 -16.98 -4.64
CA ARG A 323 -21.83 -17.10 -3.32
C ARG A 323 -21.49 -15.73 -2.72
N HIS A 324 -21.35 -14.68 -3.55
CA HIS A 324 -21.03 -13.32 -3.08
C HIS A 324 -22.17 -12.71 -2.26
N PHE A 325 -23.43 -12.98 -2.62
CA PHE A 325 -24.61 -12.33 -2.04
C PHE A 325 -25.38 -13.20 -1.02
N GLY A 326 -24.70 -14.16 -0.39
CA GLY A 326 -25.28 -14.96 0.69
C GLY A 326 -25.69 -14.11 1.91
N LYS A 327 -26.83 -14.43 2.54
CA LYS A 327 -27.32 -13.74 3.74
C LYS A 327 -26.31 -13.87 4.90
N SER A 328 -25.70 -12.75 5.29
CA SER A 328 -24.73 -12.69 6.39
C SER A 328 -24.74 -11.32 7.07
N ARG A 329 -25.88 -10.97 7.73
CA ARG A 329 -26.00 -9.69 8.44
C ARG A 329 -24.90 -9.44 9.46
N GLY A 330 -24.45 -10.49 10.15
CA GLY A 330 -23.36 -10.40 11.12
C GLY A 330 -22.04 -9.96 10.49
N LEU A 331 -21.67 -10.58 9.36
CA LEU A 331 -20.45 -10.25 8.63
C LEU A 331 -20.51 -8.83 8.05
N VAL A 332 -21.66 -8.40 7.51
CA VAL A 332 -21.84 -7.01 7.03
C VAL A 332 -21.63 -6.00 8.16
N ARG A 333 -22.22 -6.24 9.34
CA ARG A 333 -22.05 -5.37 10.50
C ARG A 333 -20.57 -5.31 10.95
N GLU A 334 -19.89 -6.45 11.00
CA GLU A 334 -18.49 -6.53 11.38
C GLU A 334 -17.60 -5.85 10.34
N PHE A 335 -17.86 -6.10 9.06
CA PHE A 335 -17.16 -5.45 7.95
C PHE A 335 -17.27 -3.93 8.05
N LEU A 336 -18.46 -3.38 8.21
CA LEU A 336 -18.66 -1.93 8.36
C LEU A 336 -17.98 -1.39 9.61
N ALA A 337 -18.10 -2.06 10.75
CA ALA A 337 -17.47 -1.63 11.99
C ALA A 337 -15.94 -1.56 11.88
N LYS A 338 -15.34 -2.46 11.11
CA LYS A 338 -13.89 -2.48 10.87
C LYS A 338 -13.46 -1.53 9.76
N SER A 339 -14.29 -1.32 8.73
CA SER A 339 -13.99 -0.40 7.62
C SER A 339 -14.23 1.06 7.99
N TYR A 340 -15.16 1.36 8.91
CA TYR A 340 -15.51 2.73 9.28
C TYR A 340 -14.31 3.60 9.72
N PRO A 341 -13.39 3.14 10.60
CA PRO A 341 -12.23 3.95 10.97
C PRO A 341 -11.30 4.21 9.77
N ILE A 342 -11.22 3.28 8.81
CA ILE A 342 -10.41 3.43 7.61
C ILE A 342 -11.06 4.47 6.68
N ILE A 343 -12.38 4.39 6.45
CA ILE A 343 -13.11 5.35 5.63
C ILE A 343 -12.96 6.77 6.19
N LEU A 344 -13.16 6.92 7.50
CA LEU A 344 -13.01 8.20 8.18
C LEU A 344 -11.58 8.75 8.03
N ASN A 345 -10.58 7.88 8.14
CA ASN A 345 -9.19 8.25 7.95
C ASN A 345 -8.92 8.76 6.53
N GLU A 346 -9.32 8.01 5.49
CA GLU A 346 -9.06 8.39 4.10
C GLU A 346 -9.71 9.76 3.75
N VAL A 347 -10.95 10.00 4.22
CA VAL A 347 -11.64 11.27 3.97
C VAL A 347 -10.96 12.42 4.72
N LEU A 348 -10.71 12.28 6.03
CA LEU A 348 -10.14 13.35 6.84
C LEU A 348 -8.68 13.66 6.47
N ILE A 349 -7.87 12.64 6.16
CA ILE A 349 -6.51 12.87 5.67
C ILE A 349 -6.53 13.55 4.30
N GLY A 350 -7.50 13.22 3.44
CA GLY A 350 -7.71 13.92 2.17
C GLY A 350 -7.96 15.42 2.39
N VAL A 351 -8.84 15.77 3.34
CA VAL A 351 -9.10 17.18 3.74
C VAL A 351 -7.83 17.83 4.31
N GLY A 352 -7.11 17.14 5.21
CA GLY A 352 -5.87 17.65 5.78
C GLY A 352 -4.80 17.95 4.73
N ASN A 353 -4.63 17.05 3.75
CA ASN A 353 -3.71 17.26 2.64
C ASN A 353 -4.13 18.44 1.73
N MET A 354 -5.42 18.64 1.52
CA MET A 354 -5.94 19.82 0.81
C MET A 354 -5.56 21.11 1.54
N MET A 355 -5.73 21.17 2.87
CA MET A 355 -5.32 22.33 3.68
C MET A 355 -3.80 22.59 3.58
N ILE A 356 -2.98 21.55 3.65
CA ILE A 356 -1.52 21.67 3.45
C ILE A 356 -1.21 22.26 2.08
N ASN A 357 -1.86 21.75 1.01
CA ASN A 357 -1.62 22.23 -0.34
C ASN A 357 -2.03 23.71 -0.52
N ILE A 358 -3.08 24.18 0.17
CA ILE A 358 -3.47 25.60 0.19
C ILE A 358 -2.32 26.45 0.77
N VAL A 359 -1.77 26.07 1.92
CA VAL A 359 -0.65 26.82 2.55
C VAL A 359 0.59 26.83 1.64
N LEU A 360 0.96 25.68 1.07
CA LEU A 360 2.11 25.60 0.17
C LEU A 360 1.88 26.32 -1.16
N GLY A 361 0.65 26.45 -1.62
CA GLY A 361 0.28 27.15 -2.85
C GLY A 361 0.30 28.68 -2.74
N HIS A 362 0.36 29.25 -1.54
CA HIS A 362 0.49 30.69 -1.30
C HIS A 362 1.94 31.12 -1.06
N GLN A 363 2.91 30.27 -1.38
CA GLN A 363 4.35 30.57 -1.27
C GLN A 363 4.90 31.23 -2.54
N ALA A 364 6.18 31.61 -2.51
CA ALA A 364 6.85 32.18 -3.67
C ALA A 364 6.83 31.24 -4.90
N ASP A 365 6.80 31.77 -6.11
CA ASP A 365 6.73 31.04 -7.38
C ASP A 365 7.81 29.95 -7.49
N SER A 366 9.02 30.25 -7.04
CA SER A 366 10.14 29.29 -7.03
C SER A 366 9.86 28.07 -6.12
N ALA A 367 9.16 28.27 -4.98
CA ALA A 367 8.76 27.22 -4.06
C ALA A 367 7.60 26.40 -4.61
N ILE A 368 6.65 27.04 -5.31
CA ILE A 368 5.54 26.36 -6.00
C ILE A 368 6.06 25.44 -7.08
N ALA A 369 6.98 25.93 -7.94
CA ALA A 369 7.61 25.12 -8.98
C ALA A 369 8.41 23.94 -8.40
N ALA A 370 9.19 24.18 -7.33
CA ALA A 370 9.91 23.13 -6.62
C ALA A 370 8.96 22.07 -6.03
N THR A 371 7.83 22.51 -5.45
CA THR A 371 6.81 21.62 -4.86
C THR A 371 6.15 20.75 -5.92
N ALA A 372 5.83 21.28 -7.08
CA ALA A 372 5.22 20.52 -8.17
C ALA A 372 6.12 19.37 -8.64
N VAL A 373 7.42 19.66 -8.84
CA VAL A 373 8.41 18.63 -9.21
C VAL A 373 8.61 17.62 -8.09
N PHE A 374 8.75 18.10 -6.85
CA PHE A 374 8.89 17.23 -5.68
C PHE A 374 7.71 16.27 -5.55
N ARG A 375 6.47 16.76 -5.64
CA ARG A 375 5.25 15.93 -5.55
C ARG A 375 5.18 14.86 -6.65
N THR A 376 5.64 15.18 -7.85
CA THR A 376 5.71 14.20 -8.94
C THR A 376 6.67 13.06 -8.59
N LEU A 377 7.86 13.38 -8.11
CA LEU A 377 8.86 12.37 -7.73
C LEU A 377 8.48 11.63 -6.45
N GLU A 378 7.91 12.32 -5.46
CA GLU A 378 7.32 11.70 -4.26
C GLU A 378 6.24 10.67 -4.65
N GLY A 379 5.35 11.04 -5.58
CA GLY A 379 4.31 10.14 -6.09
C GLY A 379 4.86 8.86 -6.71
N LEU A 380 5.96 8.94 -7.48
CA LEU A 380 6.64 7.77 -8.05
C LEU A 380 7.29 6.90 -6.96
N ILE A 381 7.91 7.52 -5.95
CA ILE A 381 8.49 6.82 -4.79
C ILE A 381 7.37 6.08 -4.03
N ILE A 382 6.27 6.75 -3.73
CA ILE A 382 5.12 6.17 -3.03
C ILE A 382 4.51 5.02 -3.86
N ALA A 383 4.31 5.22 -5.18
CA ALA A 383 3.76 4.19 -6.07
C ALA A 383 4.60 2.90 -6.06
N PHE A 384 5.94 3.04 -6.03
CA PHE A 384 6.84 1.90 -5.95
C PHE A 384 6.79 1.22 -4.57
N PHE A 385 6.94 1.97 -3.49
CA PHE A 385 7.06 1.38 -2.14
C PHE A 385 5.72 0.93 -1.53
N SER A 386 4.58 1.43 -2.02
CA SER A 386 3.25 0.92 -1.64
C SER A 386 3.05 -0.57 -1.98
N GLY A 387 3.83 -1.11 -2.93
CA GLY A 387 3.89 -2.54 -3.19
C GLY A 387 4.35 -3.36 -1.98
N PHE A 388 5.33 -2.86 -1.22
CA PHE A 388 5.82 -3.52 -0.01
C PHE A 388 4.79 -3.47 1.12
N SER A 389 4.05 -2.37 1.27
CA SER A 389 2.95 -2.25 2.23
C SER A 389 1.81 -3.22 1.89
N SER A 390 1.47 -3.35 0.60
CA SER A 390 0.51 -4.35 0.12
C SER A 390 0.95 -5.78 0.44
N ALA A 391 2.25 -6.09 0.30
CA ALA A 391 2.80 -7.39 0.67
C ALA A 391 2.69 -7.65 2.19
N ALA A 392 2.91 -6.62 3.03
CA ALA A 392 2.71 -6.72 4.46
C ALA A 392 1.25 -7.07 4.80
N THR A 393 0.29 -6.33 4.22
CA THR A 393 -1.15 -6.56 4.41
C THR A 393 -1.54 -8.01 4.10
N VAL A 394 -1.11 -8.54 2.96
CA VAL A 394 -1.48 -9.89 2.51
C VAL A 394 -0.80 -10.96 3.36
N LEU A 395 0.53 -10.88 3.55
CA LEU A 395 1.30 -11.91 4.22
C LEU A 395 1.03 -11.96 5.74
N VAL A 396 0.80 -10.81 6.36
CA VAL A 396 0.46 -10.75 7.80
C VAL A 396 -0.99 -11.15 8.02
N GLY A 397 -1.92 -10.62 7.22
CA GLY A 397 -3.35 -10.99 7.30
C GLY A 397 -3.55 -12.49 7.17
N LYS A 398 -2.86 -13.13 6.21
CA LYS A 398 -2.88 -14.58 6.03
C LYS A 398 -2.48 -15.36 7.29
N GLU A 399 -1.36 -14.99 7.93
CA GLU A 399 -0.90 -15.70 9.13
C GLU A 399 -1.79 -15.44 10.35
N VAL A 400 -2.33 -14.21 10.47
CA VAL A 400 -3.32 -13.89 11.51
C VAL A 400 -4.57 -14.73 11.32
N GLY A 401 -5.04 -14.85 10.07
CA GLY A 401 -6.21 -15.66 9.71
C GLY A 401 -6.02 -17.16 9.96
N ALA A 402 -4.83 -17.67 9.69
CA ALA A 402 -4.45 -19.07 9.97
C ALA A 402 -4.24 -19.37 11.46
N GLY A 403 -4.29 -18.36 12.34
CA GLY A 403 -4.01 -18.53 13.77
C GLY A 403 -2.53 -18.60 14.15
N ASN A 404 -1.62 -18.34 13.21
CA ASN A 404 -0.17 -18.35 13.42
C ASN A 404 0.33 -16.97 13.90
N HIS A 405 -0.15 -16.49 15.06
CA HIS A 405 0.07 -15.12 15.54
C HIS A 405 1.54 -14.76 15.76
N GLU A 406 2.39 -15.72 16.12
CA GLU A 406 3.84 -15.50 16.30
C GLU A 406 4.53 -15.26 14.95
N GLU A 407 4.20 -16.06 13.96
CA GLU A 407 4.73 -15.89 12.61
C GLU A 407 4.21 -14.58 11.99
N ALA A 408 2.93 -14.22 12.22
CA ALA A 408 2.35 -12.95 11.80
C ALA A 408 3.13 -11.76 12.38
N PHE A 409 3.42 -11.79 13.68
CA PHE A 409 4.22 -10.75 14.33
C PHE A 409 5.64 -10.68 13.76
N SER A 410 6.28 -11.85 13.54
CA SER A 410 7.62 -11.92 12.97
C SER A 410 7.69 -11.35 11.56
N ARG A 411 6.73 -11.72 10.70
CA ARG A 411 6.65 -11.23 9.32
C ARG A 411 6.40 -9.74 9.29
N ALA A 412 5.44 -9.25 10.07
CA ALA A 412 5.13 -7.82 10.19
C ALA A 412 6.38 -7.00 10.48
N TYR A 413 7.09 -7.36 11.54
CA TYR A 413 8.30 -6.67 11.96
C TYR A 413 9.37 -6.63 10.86
N ARG A 414 9.66 -7.77 10.24
CA ARG A 414 10.69 -7.87 9.20
C ARG A 414 10.31 -7.12 7.92
N ILE A 415 9.03 -7.16 7.51
CA ILE A 415 8.57 -6.48 6.29
C ILE A 415 8.60 -4.97 6.49
N ILE A 416 8.22 -4.45 7.66
CA ILE A 416 8.26 -3.02 7.97
C ILE A 416 9.70 -2.49 7.85
N TYR A 417 10.68 -3.15 8.47
CA TYR A 417 12.08 -2.72 8.37
C TYR A 417 12.64 -2.90 6.95
N LEU A 418 12.23 -3.94 6.24
CA LEU A 418 12.61 -4.11 4.83
C LEU A 418 12.06 -2.96 3.97
N CYS A 419 10.80 -2.57 4.18
CA CYS A 419 10.18 -1.43 3.49
C CYS A 419 10.95 -0.14 3.77
N GLN A 420 11.29 0.13 5.04
CA GLN A 420 12.06 1.31 5.41
C GLN A 420 13.46 1.32 4.78
N ALA A 421 14.18 0.20 4.84
CA ALA A 421 15.50 0.08 4.24
C ALA A 421 15.47 0.31 2.73
N MET A 422 14.50 -0.30 2.04
CA MET A 422 14.32 -0.11 0.59
C MET A 422 13.94 1.34 0.26
N THR A 423 13.09 1.98 1.06
CA THR A 423 12.73 3.39 0.88
C THR A 423 13.95 4.30 1.03
N LEU A 424 14.75 4.07 2.09
CA LEU A 424 15.98 4.84 2.30
C LEU A 424 16.94 4.69 1.11
N ILE A 425 17.17 3.45 0.64
CA ILE A 425 18.01 3.18 -0.54
C ILE A 425 17.46 3.90 -1.77
N GLY A 426 16.15 3.86 -2.00
CA GLY A 426 15.50 4.55 -3.12
C GLY A 426 15.63 6.07 -3.04
N CYS A 427 15.41 6.66 -1.88
CA CYS A 427 15.60 8.10 -1.66
C CYS A 427 17.07 8.52 -1.86
N LEU A 428 18.02 7.73 -1.35
CA LEU A 428 19.45 7.99 -1.55
C LEU A 428 19.85 7.85 -3.04
N ALA A 429 19.27 6.90 -3.77
CA ALA A 429 19.51 6.76 -5.20
C ALA A 429 19.00 7.98 -5.97
N VAL A 430 17.78 8.46 -5.70
CA VAL A 430 17.23 9.69 -6.29
C VAL A 430 18.10 10.88 -5.93
N LEU A 431 18.52 10.99 -4.67
CA LEU A 431 19.40 12.06 -4.21
C LEU A 431 20.77 12.00 -4.90
N SER A 432 21.30 10.84 -5.22
CA SER A 432 22.59 10.68 -5.92
C SER A 432 22.54 11.18 -7.37
N ILE A 433 21.38 11.13 -8.03
CA ILE A 433 21.17 11.60 -9.40
C ILE A 433 20.37 12.90 -9.45
N HIS A 434 20.28 13.66 -8.35
CA HIS A 434 19.42 14.84 -8.26
C HIS A 434 19.72 15.89 -9.34
N ALA A 435 21.01 16.14 -9.66
CA ALA A 435 21.36 17.22 -10.59
C ALA A 435 20.82 16.97 -12.01
N PRO A 436 21.13 15.84 -12.71
CA PRO A 436 20.57 15.60 -14.03
C PRO A 436 19.04 15.47 -14.00
N LEU A 437 18.46 14.89 -12.92
CA LEU A 437 17.03 14.69 -12.81
C LEU A 437 16.26 16.01 -12.69
N LEU A 438 16.66 16.89 -11.77
CA LEU A 438 15.96 18.17 -11.53
C LEU A 438 16.17 19.15 -12.70
N HIS A 439 17.34 19.16 -13.33
CA HIS A 439 17.56 19.96 -14.54
C HIS A 439 16.73 19.46 -15.72
N ALA A 440 16.61 18.15 -15.91
CA ALA A 440 15.74 17.57 -16.94
C ALA A 440 14.26 17.93 -16.73
N MET A 441 13.85 18.16 -15.46
CA MET A 441 12.50 18.64 -15.10
C MET A 441 12.36 20.17 -15.14
N GLY A 442 13.35 20.90 -15.66
CA GLY A 442 13.30 22.34 -15.88
C GLY A 442 13.61 23.20 -14.66
N LEU A 443 14.07 22.64 -13.56
CA LEU A 443 14.43 23.42 -12.37
C LEU A 443 15.84 24.00 -12.46
N SER A 444 15.97 25.28 -12.08
CA SER A 444 17.24 26.02 -12.03
C SER A 444 17.23 27.05 -10.88
N GLY A 445 18.38 27.55 -10.49
CA GLY A 445 18.50 28.61 -9.47
C GLY A 445 17.89 28.25 -8.13
N ASP A 446 16.99 29.08 -7.62
CA ASP A 446 16.37 28.90 -6.29
C ASP A 446 15.35 27.78 -6.25
N SER A 447 14.60 27.53 -7.33
CA SER A 447 13.67 26.38 -7.40
C SER A 447 14.42 25.05 -7.30
N TYR A 448 15.59 24.95 -7.93
CA TYR A 448 16.45 23.76 -7.80
C TYR A 448 16.94 23.56 -6.37
N ARG A 449 17.46 24.62 -5.72
CA ARG A 449 17.95 24.55 -4.33
C ARG A 449 16.82 24.18 -3.36
N THR A 450 15.65 24.76 -3.54
CA THR A 450 14.46 24.47 -2.73
C THR A 450 14.03 23.02 -2.90
N CYS A 451 13.92 22.51 -4.13
CA CYS A 451 13.55 21.13 -4.39
C CYS A 451 14.58 20.13 -3.82
N LEU A 452 15.88 20.44 -3.95
CA LEU A 452 16.95 19.63 -3.35
C LEU A 452 16.84 19.62 -1.82
N GLY A 453 16.56 20.76 -1.18
CA GLY A 453 16.31 20.85 0.26
C GLY A 453 15.10 20.00 0.70
N MET A 454 14.02 20.03 -0.07
CA MET A 454 12.85 19.17 0.15
C MET A 454 13.22 17.67 0.11
N PHE A 455 14.04 17.26 -0.88
CA PHE A 455 14.50 15.87 -0.98
C PHE A 455 15.42 15.45 0.14
N MET A 456 16.31 16.33 0.62
CA MET A 456 17.15 16.03 1.79
C MET A 456 16.30 15.79 3.04
N ILE A 457 15.31 16.64 3.30
CA ILE A 457 14.35 16.50 4.39
C ILE A 457 13.56 15.19 4.21
N TYR A 458 13.05 14.94 3.01
CA TYR A 458 12.21 13.76 2.75
C TYR A 458 12.98 12.43 2.81
N THR A 459 14.28 12.41 2.52
CA THR A 459 15.09 11.20 2.62
C THR A 459 15.04 10.61 4.04
N VAL A 460 15.09 11.46 5.06
CA VAL A 460 14.98 11.03 6.46
C VAL A 460 13.52 10.80 6.85
N ILE A 461 12.67 11.79 6.64
CA ILE A 461 11.28 11.77 7.09
C ILE A 461 10.45 10.78 6.28
N GLY A 462 10.67 10.69 4.98
CA GLY A 462 9.97 9.74 4.10
C GLY A 462 10.24 8.27 4.48
N THR A 463 11.45 7.96 4.94
CA THR A 463 11.78 6.62 5.47
C THR A 463 10.96 6.30 6.73
N ILE A 464 10.80 7.27 7.64
CA ILE A 464 9.96 7.13 8.84
C ILE A 464 8.48 7.00 8.44
N ARG A 465 8.02 7.86 7.53
CA ARG A 465 6.65 7.87 7.00
C ARG A 465 6.24 6.54 6.37
N MET A 466 7.10 5.96 5.54
CA MET A 466 6.84 4.65 4.95
C MET A 466 6.81 3.53 5.98
N GLY A 467 7.57 3.65 7.07
CA GLY A 467 7.45 2.78 8.24
C GLY A 467 6.09 2.91 8.92
N ASN A 468 5.63 4.13 9.17
CA ASN A 468 4.31 4.41 9.74
C ASN A 468 3.19 3.89 8.85
N TRP A 469 3.27 4.11 7.54
CA TRP A 469 2.29 3.58 6.58
C TRP A 469 2.24 2.05 6.60
N SER A 470 3.41 1.39 6.51
CA SER A 470 3.48 -0.07 6.54
C SER A 470 2.98 -0.66 7.86
N MET A 471 3.22 0.00 9.01
CA MET A 471 2.64 -0.38 10.30
C MET A 471 1.13 -0.21 10.33
N ASN A 472 0.60 0.90 9.81
CA ASN A 472 -0.84 1.15 9.74
C ASN A 472 -1.56 0.07 8.93
N ASP A 473 -1.05 -0.25 7.74
CA ASP A 473 -1.59 -1.31 6.88
C ASP A 473 -1.49 -2.69 7.55
N THR A 474 -0.41 -2.95 8.28
CA THR A 474 -0.23 -4.17 9.07
C THR A 474 -1.29 -4.28 10.18
N TYR A 475 -1.58 -3.19 10.91
CA TYR A 475 -2.62 -3.19 11.93
C TYR A 475 -4.00 -3.39 11.33
N ARG A 476 -4.29 -2.69 10.23
CA ARG A 476 -5.53 -2.86 9.46
C ARG A 476 -5.71 -4.32 9.06
N SER A 477 -4.70 -4.96 8.48
CA SER A 477 -4.76 -6.35 8.01
C SER A 477 -4.95 -7.36 9.14
N ALA A 478 -4.45 -7.07 10.33
CA ALA A 478 -4.61 -7.90 11.52
C ALA A 478 -5.90 -7.64 12.30
N GLY A 479 -6.76 -6.73 11.83
CA GLY A 479 -8.06 -6.42 12.43
C GLY A 479 -8.08 -5.26 13.41
N ASP A 480 -6.96 -4.54 13.61
CA ASP A 480 -6.90 -3.30 14.40
C ASP A 480 -6.92 -2.06 13.50
N SER A 481 -8.03 -1.86 12.80
CA SER A 481 -8.20 -0.76 11.86
C SER A 481 -8.32 0.61 12.52
N ALA A 482 -8.68 0.68 13.81
CA ALA A 482 -8.97 1.93 14.48
C ALA A 482 -7.73 2.63 15.02
N PHE A 483 -6.74 1.89 15.56
CA PHE A 483 -5.61 2.48 16.27
C PHE A 483 -4.79 3.42 15.38
N GLY A 484 -4.25 2.90 14.27
CA GLY A 484 -3.42 3.68 13.36
C GLY A 484 -4.19 4.80 12.67
N SER A 485 -5.44 4.52 12.26
CA SER A 485 -6.30 5.50 11.59
C SER A 485 -6.66 6.68 12.49
N LEU A 486 -7.07 6.44 13.73
CA LEU A 486 -7.38 7.51 14.68
C LEU A 486 -6.13 8.30 15.09
N LEU A 487 -5.01 7.62 15.27
CA LEU A 487 -3.74 8.27 15.58
C LEU A 487 -3.34 9.24 14.46
N GLU A 488 -3.45 8.81 13.20
CA GLU A 488 -3.11 9.61 12.03
C GLU A 488 -4.01 10.85 11.91
N ILE A 489 -5.33 10.70 12.06
CA ILE A 489 -6.28 11.82 12.08
C ILE A 489 -5.95 12.80 13.19
N THR A 490 -5.72 12.28 14.42
CA THR A 490 -5.44 13.13 15.58
C THR A 490 -4.20 13.98 15.36
N PHE A 491 -3.11 13.37 14.89
CA PHE A 491 -1.87 14.11 14.67
C PHE A 491 -1.97 15.08 13.49
N MET A 492 -2.68 14.73 12.41
CA MET A 492 -2.92 15.63 11.29
C MET A 492 -3.58 16.94 11.75
N PHE A 493 -4.67 16.86 12.51
CA PHE A 493 -5.46 18.05 12.89
C PHE A 493 -4.99 18.71 14.19
N ALA A 494 -4.44 17.97 15.14
CA ALA A 494 -3.99 18.54 16.41
C ALA A 494 -2.53 19.03 16.40
N MET A 495 -1.72 18.57 15.45
CA MET A 495 -0.27 18.88 15.42
C MET A 495 0.16 19.48 14.08
N VAL A 496 -0.07 18.78 12.96
CA VAL A 496 0.43 19.22 11.65
C VAL A 496 -0.23 20.51 11.21
N GLN A 497 -1.58 20.58 11.19
CA GLN A 497 -2.29 21.77 10.75
C GLN A 497 -1.96 23.02 11.60
N PRO A 498 -2.01 22.98 12.94
CA PRO A 498 -1.60 24.13 13.74
C PRO A 498 -0.14 24.52 13.52
N ALA A 499 0.77 23.55 13.43
CA ALA A 499 2.19 23.84 13.27
C ALA A 499 2.50 24.57 11.96
N ILE A 500 1.91 24.15 10.83
CA ILE A 500 2.14 24.81 9.53
C ILE A 500 1.52 26.20 9.48
N HIS A 501 0.29 26.38 10.02
CA HIS A 501 -0.37 27.69 10.04
C HIS A 501 0.37 28.67 10.97
N ILE A 502 0.75 28.25 12.16
CA ILE A 502 1.53 29.09 13.08
C ILE A 502 2.87 29.48 12.44
N ALA A 503 3.58 28.54 11.82
CA ALA A 503 4.87 28.82 11.19
C ALA A 503 4.72 29.76 9.97
N ASN A 504 3.69 29.54 9.15
CA ASN A 504 3.48 30.32 7.92
C ASN A 504 2.88 31.70 8.23
N ASP A 505 1.75 31.72 8.96
CA ASP A 505 0.91 32.93 9.07
C ASP A 505 1.40 33.87 10.19
N LEU A 506 1.94 33.31 11.31
CA LEU A 506 2.39 34.10 12.43
C LEU A 506 3.89 34.43 12.39
N PHE A 507 4.73 33.43 12.06
CA PHE A 507 6.19 33.59 12.08
C PHE A 507 6.80 33.88 10.69
N HIS A 508 6.05 33.78 9.61
CA HIS A 508 6.54 33.91 8.23
C HIS A 508 7.83 33.11 8.00
N ALA A 509 7.82 31.87 8.48
CA ALA A 509 8.98 31.00 8.49
C ALA A 509 9.47 30.66 7.08
N PRO A 510 10.77 30.39 6.87
CA PRO A 510 11.30 29.95 5.60
C PRO A 510 10.55 28.72 5.07
N PHE A 511 10.31 28.67 3.75
CA PHE A 511 9.54 27.62 3.09
C PHE A 511 9.97 26.19 3.47
N LEU A 512 11.27 25.90 3.51
CA LEU A 512 11.77 24.56 3.88
C LEU A 512 11.42 24.17 5.31
N LEU A 513 11.27 25.13 6.23
CA LEU A 513 10.82 24.85 7.60
C LEU A 513 9.31 24.54 7.60
N VAL A 514 8.50 25.32 6.88
CA VAL A 514 7.07 25.04 6.71
C VAL A 514 6.86 23.65 6.08
N PHE A 515 7.64 23.32 5.06
CA PHE A 515 7.63 21.99 4.42
C PHE A 515 8.03 20.89 5.40
N ALA A 516 9.06 21.08 6.22
CA ALA A 516 9.45 20.08 7.24
C ALA A 516 8.35 19.87 8.30
N LEU A 517 7.65 20.94 8.67
CA LEU A 517 6.53 20.89 9.63
C LEU A 517 5.31 20.15 9.09
N CYS A 518 5.14 20.00 7.76
CA CYS A 518 4.11 19.14 7.18
C CYS A 518 4.24 17.66 7.59
N TYR A 519 5.40 17.28 8.12
CA TYR A 519 5.71 15.91 8.55
C TYR A 519 6.18 15.83 10.02
N VAL A 520 5.92 16.86 10.81
CA VAL A 520 6.40 16.96 12.21
C VAL A 520 5.88 15.84 13.10
N ASP A 521 4.74 15.28 12.76
CA ASP A 521 4.08 14.16 13.45
C ASP A 521 4.79 12.82 13.23
N GLU A 522 5.43 12.62 12.09
CA GLU A 522 5.94 11.32 11.67
C GLU A 522 6.90 10.66 12.69
N PRO A 523 7.89 11.35 13.27
CA PRO A 523 8.77 10.75 14.26
C PRO A 523 8.05 10.37 15.56
N ILE A 524 7.13 11.22 16.02
CA ILE A 524 6.38 11.00 17.27
C ILE A 524 5.41 9.84 17.07
N ARG A 525 4.66 9.86 15.97
CA ARG A 525 3.75 8.80 15.58
C ARG A 525 4.47 7.47 15.42
N TYR A 526 5.68 7.47 14.86
CA TYR A 526 6.51 6.27 14.72
C TYR A 526 6.82 5.61 16.07
N ILE A 527 7.21 6.39 17.08
CA ILE A 527 7.48 5.87 18.42
C ILE A 527 6.22 5.24 19.03
N ILE A 528 5.08 5.91 18.91
CA ILE A 528 3.79 5.41 19.42
C ILE A 528 3.38 4.13 18.69
N MET A 529 3.49 4.10 17.37
CA MET A 529 3.17 2.91 16.58
C MET A 529 4.11 1.75 16.87
N GLN A 530 5.42 1.99 17.01
CA GLN A 530 6.38 0.95 17.42
C GLN A 530 6.05 0.38 18.81
N THR A 531 5.67 1.19 19.78
CA THR A 531 5.27 0.69 21.11
C THR A 531 4.01 -0.18 21.02
N HIS A 532 3.05 0.21 20.18
CA HIS A 532 1.87 -0.60 19.92
C HIS A 532 2.21 -1.90 19.19
N MET A 533 3.13 -1.87 18.23
CA MET A 533 3.65 -3.06 17.55
C MET A 533 4.19 -4.07 18.55
N TYR A 534 5.10 -3.64 19.45
CA TYR A 534 5.69 -4.52 20.46
C TYR A 534 4.70 -5.04 21.50
N SER A 535 3.61 -4.30 21.76
CA SER A 535 2.56 -4.74 22.70
C SER A 535 1.79 -5.95 22.18
N ARG A 536 1.87 -6.28 20.88
CA ARG A 536 1.10 -7.34 20.19
C ARG A 536 -0.41 -7.21 20.31
N LYS A 537 -0.93 -6.11 20.86
CA LYS A 537 -2.37 -5.86 21.05
C LYS A 537 -3.12 -5.60 19.74
N TRP A 538 -2.39 -5.29 18.69
CA TRP A 538 -2.91 -5.03 17.36
C TRP A 538 -3.42 -6.31 16.65
N ILE A 539 -3.06 -7.51 17.12
CA ILE A 539 -3.54 -8.78 16.54
C ILE A 539 -4.95 -9.03 17.06
N LYS A 540 -5.94 -8.80 16.18
CA LYS A 540 -7.39 -8.90 16.46
C LYS A 540 -8.07 -9.67 15.32
N PRO A 541 -7.88 -11.00 15.24
CA PRO A 541 -8.36 -11.81 14.11
C PRO A 541 -9.85 -11.71 13.90
N VAL A 542 -10.27 -11.78 12.63
CA VAL A 542 -11.67 -11.83 12.20
C VAL A 542 -12.09 -13.24 11.78
N SER A 543 -11.14 -14.11 11.40
CA SER A 543 -11.35 -15.51 11.07
C SER A 543 -11.62 -16.36 12.33
N ASP A 544 -12.31 -17.49 12.19
CA ASP A 544 -12.63 -18.37 13.31
C ASP A 544 -11.39 -19.09 13.83
N ALA A 545 -10.50 -19.58 12.95
CA ALA A 545 -9.23 -20.20 13.31
C ALA A 545 -8.32 -19.22 14.08
N GLY A 546 -8.26 -17.95 13.61
CA GLY A 546 -7.53 -16.90 14.30
C GLY A 546 -8.09 -16.58 15.69
N ARG A 547 -9.43 -16.52 15.83
CA ARG A 547 -10.12 -16.28 17.10
C ARG A 547 -9.93 -17.43 18.09
N ALA A 548 -9.89 -18.66 17.62
CA ALA A 548 -9.70 -19.83 18.47
C ALA A 548 -8.31 -19.85 19.16
N THR A 549 -7.28 -19.35 18.49
CA THR A 549 -5.89 -19.43 18.97
C THR A 549 -5.39 -18.15 19.67
N ILE A 550 -6.10 -17.01 19.53
CA ILE A 550 -5.65 -15.73 20.08
C ILE A 550 -5.62 -15.71 21.61
N GLY A 551 -6.47 -16.49 22.30
CA GLY A 551 -6.50 -16.59 23.74
C GLY A 551 -5.17 -17.10 24.31
N ALA A 552 -4.70 -18.24 23.83
CA ALA A 552 -3.42 -18.84 24.23
C ALA A 552 -2.22 -17.93 23.90
N PHE A 553 -2.25 -17.24 22.75
CA PHE A 553 -1.23 -16.26 22.38
C PHE A 553 -1.18 -15.09 23.37
N ARG A 554 -2.33 -14.53 23.76
CA ARG A 554 -2.42 -13.43 24.73
C ARG A 554 -1.95 -13.83 26.12
N GLU A 555 -2.32 -15.01 26.58
CA GLU A 555 -1.88 -15.55 27.85
C GLU A 555 -0.37 -15.73 27.90
N LYS A 556 0.23 -16.33 26.86
CA LYS A 556 1.70 -16.50 26.71
C LYS A 556 2.48 -15.18 26.86
N TYR A 557 1.93 -14.07 26.37
CA TYR A 557 2.59 -12.76 26.41
C TYR A 557 2.02 -11.82 27.48
N GLY A 558 1.18 -12.29 28.38
CA GLY A 558 0.60 -11.51 29.47
C GLY A 558 -0.26 -10.32 28.99
N ILE A 559 -0.90 -10.45 27.83
CA ILE A 559 -1.68 -9.37 27.21
C ILE A 559 -3.08 -9.35 27.86
N ARG A 560 -3.30 -8.41 28.79
CA ARG A 560 -4.64 -8.19 29.36
C ARG A 560 -5.50 -7.41 28.38
N VAL A 561 -6.63 -7.98 27.99
CA VAL A 561 -7.68 -7.30 27.21
C VAL A 561 -8.85 -7.06 28.15
N LYS A 562 -9.31 -5.80 28.25
CA LYS A 562 -10.59 -5.52 28.92
C LYS A 562 -11.69 -6.23 28.12
N GLU A 563 -12.29 -7.25 28.69
CA GLU A 563 -13.48 -7.86 28.10
C GLU A 563 -14.57 -6.78 28.01
N ARG A 564 -14.95 -6.46 26.79
CA ARG A 564 -16.21 -5.73 26.59
C ARG A 564 -17.31 -6.71 27.00
N LYS A 565 -17.98 -6.47 28.12
CA LYS A 565 -19.22 -7.14 28.48
C LYS A 565 -20.10 -7.07 27.24
N ALA A 566 -20.47 -8.25 26.72
CA ALA A 566 -21.49 -8.35 25.69
C ALA A 566 -22.81 -7.86 26.31
N SER A 567 -23.20 -6.65 25.91
CA SER A 567 -24.53 -6.09 26.17
C SER A 567 -25.40 -6.28 24.94
#